data_a971f49c5766e659cc8e0aebf1bda53a
#
_entry.id   a971f49c5766e659cc8e0aebf1bda53a
#
_cell.length_a   1.000
_cell.length_b   1.000
_cell.length_c   1.000
_cell.angle_alpha   90.00
_cell.angle_beta   90.00
_cell.angle_gamma   90.00
#
_symmetry.space_group_name_H-M   'P 1'
#
loop_
_entity.id
_entity.type
_entity.pdbx_description
1 polymer ?
#
loop_
_entity_poly.entity_id
_entity_poly.type
_entity_poly.pdbx_seq_one_letter_code
_entity_poly.pdbx_strand_id
1 'polypeptide(L)'
;MYDKSYTYTYRTGMSEGPILGNHMHIYYEFLQLIEGNALYNVEGTEYEISSGDLLITNPNEFHFITFPKKSVYHRQFLQIHSSFVSSMNPHILDTLNVRKFGTNNRIPAEIFNKYNLGDIFKGVEHYSANPTDDTDFMVSTYAAQLVVKLSEILKKEFLVNDTSSKNKHIKEIQNYIEQNFTRNLNIDDIAEHMFLNKSYISRLFKSETGLTISVYINMRRVMMAKNLLLAGENAMDIFYQCG
;
A
#
# COMPACT_ATOMS: atom_id res chain seq x y z
N MET A 1 4.19 -24.41 1.26
CA MET A 1 3.72 -23.60 2.41
C MET A 1 2.64 -22.70 1.84
N TYR A 2 1.37 -22.95 2.12
CA TYR A 2 0.28 -22.13 1.62
C TYR A 2 0.46 -20.72 2.18
N ASP A 3 0.65 -19.74 1.30
CA ASP A 3 0.72 -18.33 1.67
C ASP A 3 -0.65 -17.98 2.29
N LYS A 4 -0.65 -17.54 3.55
CA LYS A 4 -1.91 -17.22 4.23
C LYS A 4 -2.61 -16.12 3.45
N SER A 5 -3.88 -16.33 3.15
CA SER A 5 -4.70 -15.35 2.40
C SER A 5 -4.84 -14.01 3.15
N TYR A 6 -4.54 -14.00 4.45
CA TYR A 6 -4.50 -12.80 5.27
C TYR A 6 -3.47 -12.91 6.41
N THR A 7 -3.08 -11.75 6.95
CA THR A 7 -2.29 -11.63 8.18
C THR A 7 -2.88 -10.51 9.03
N TYR A 8 -3.18 -10.80 10.29
CA TYR A 8 -3.48 -9.77 11.29
C TYR A 8 -2.35 -9.70 12.31
N THR A 9 -1.95 -8.48 12.65
CA THR A 9 -0.87 -8.24 13.61
C THR A 9 -1.21 -7.03 14.49
N TYR A 10 -1.03 -7.21 15.80
CA TYR A 10 -1.02 -6.14 16.78
C TYR A 10 0.39 -5.97 17.33
N ARG A 11 0.89 -4.74 17.37
CA ARG A 11 2.23 -4.43 17.88
C ARG A 11 2.23 -3.20 18.75
N THR A 12 2.98 -3.27 19.83
CA THR A 12 3.24 -2.18 20.77
C THR A 12 4.73 -2.08 21.02
N GLY A 13 5.23 -0.90 21.27
CA GLY A 13 6.65 -0.69 21.57
C GLY A 13 7.08 0.75 21.59
N MET A 14 8.40 0.93 21.71
CA MET A 14 9.09 2.21 21.52
C MET A 14 9.83 2.16 20.22
N SER A 15 9.75 3.21 19.41
CA SER A 15 10.50 3.30 18.17
C SER A 15 11.07 4.68 17.92
N GLU A 16 12.17 4.70 17.18
CA GLU A 16 12.86 5.88 16.67
C GLU A 16 13.44 5.54 15.30
N GLY A 17 13.33 6.45 14.34
CA GLY A 17 13.75 6.21 12.96
C GLY A 17 12.78 5.31 12.18
N PRO A 18 13.21 4.79 11.04
CA PRO A 18 12.37 3.93 10.20
C PRO A 18 12.18 2.55 10.84
N ILE A 19 10.92 2.08 10.88
CA ILE A 19 10.59 0.68 11.15
C ILE A 19 10.36 0.01 9.83
N LEU A 20 11.14 -1.00 9.51
CA LEU A 20 11.19 -1.64 8.20
C LEU A 20 11.62 -0.62 7.12
N GLY A 21 12.66 -0.91 6.37
CA GLY A 21 13.04 -0.10 5.22
C GLY A 21 11.92 0.01 4.19
N ASN A 22 12.09 0.87 3.21
CA ASN A 22 11.20 0.95 2.04
C ASN A 22 10.92 -0.44 1.51
N HIS A 23 9.65 -0.83 1.50
CA HIS A 23 9.21 -2.13 1.02
C HIS A 23 7.87 -2.03 0.28
N MET A 24 7.53 -3.08 -0.43
CA MET A 24 6.21 -3.30 -1.01
C MET A 24 5.86 -4.79 -0.93
N HIS A 25 4.60 -5.11 -1.07
CA HIS A 25 4.09 -6.47 -1.06
C HIS A 25 2.86 -6.62 -1.95
N ILE A 26 2.41 -7.86 -2.15
CA ILE A 26 1.26 -8.19 -3.00
C ILE A 26 -0.09 -8.08 -2.29
N TYR A 27 -0.10 -7.66 -1.05
CA TYR A 27 -1.29 -7.56 -0.20
C TYR A 27 -1.83 -6.15 -0.17
N TYR A 28 -3.14 -6.01 0.01
CA TYR A 28 -3.73 -4.78 0.56
C TYR A 28 -3.37 -4.73 2.03
N GLU A 29 -2.88 -3.59 2.51
CA GLU A 29 -2.61 -3.38 3.93
C GLU A 29 -3.49 -2.27 4.47
N PHE A 30 -4.10 -2.54 5.62
CA PHE A 30 -4.91 -1.60 6.39
C PHE A 30 -4.26 -1.46 7.76
N LEU A 31 -3.46 -0.40 7.95
CA LEU A 31 -2.73 -0.15 9.18
C LEU A 31 -3.41 0.94 9.99
N GLN A 32 -3.88 0.63 11.20
CA GLN A 32 -4.34 1.61 12.16
C GLN A 32 -3.24 1.95 13.15
N LEU A 33 -2.92 3.24 13.29
CA LEU A 33 -2.09 3.74 14.36
C LEU A 33 -2.98 4.00 15.59
N ILE A 34 -2.96 3.09 16.56
CA ILE A 34 -3.80 3.17 17.75
C ILE A 34 -3.29 4.27 18.70
N GLU A 35 -1.96 4.33 18.88
CA GLU A 35 -1.31 5.33 19.74
C GLU A 35 0.04 5.76 19.13
N GLY A 36 0.34 7.05 19.20
CA GLY A 36 1.58 7.65 18.75
C GLY A 36 1.41 8.64 17.60
N ASN A 37 2.56 9.13 17.11
CA ASN A 37 2.66 9.99 15.94
C ASN A 37 3.84 9.51 15.10
N ALA A 38 3.68 9.49 13.78
CA ALA A 38 4.71 9.06 12.86
C ALA A 38 4.58 9.77 11.51
N LEU A 39 5.59 9.60 10.68
CA LEU A 39 5.53 9.92 9.26
C LEU A 39 5.35 8.62 8.49
N TYR A 40 4.35 8.56 7.64
CA TYR A 40 4.10 7.42 6.76
C TYR A 40 4.27 7.86 5.32
N ASN A 41 5.24 7.27 4.64
CA ASN A 41 5.50 7.58 3.25
C ASN A 41 4.89 6.49 2.36
N VAL A 42 4.15 6.89 1.33
CA VAL A 42 3.65 5.99 0.29
C VAL A 42 3.97 6.60 -1.06
N GLU A 43 4.77 5.93 -1.86
CA GLU A 43 5.15 6.36 -3.21
C GLU A 43 5.68 7.81 -3.25
N GLY A 44 6.46 8.20 -2.23
CA GLY A 44 7.01 9.55 -2.09
C GLY A 44 6.04 10.59 -1.54
N THR A 45 4.78 10.24 -1.29
CA THR A 45 3.85 11.12 -0.58
C THR A 45 3.98 10.88 0.91
N GLU A 46 4.33 11.92 1.68
CA GLU A 46 4.46 11.84 3.12
C GLU A 46 3.15 12.25 3.80
N TYR A 47 2.71 11.41 4.74
CA TYR A 47 1.55 11.62 5.58
C TYR A 47 2.00 11.75 7.04
N GLU A 48 1.73 12.89 7.66
CA GLU A 48 1.79 13.00 9.12
C GLU A 48 0.60 12.24 9.70
N ILE A 49 0.87 11.21 10.49
CA ILE A 49 -0.15 10.34 11.07
C ILE A 49 -0.16 10.42 12.60
N SER A 50 -1.34 10.33 13.13
CA SER A 50 -1.62 10.45 14.58
C SER A 50 -2.49 9.31 15.06
N SER A 51 -2.61 9.19 16.38
CA SER A 51 -3.46 8.18 17.04
C SER A 51 -4.87 8.15 16.46
N GLY A 52 -5.33 6.98 16.08
CA GLY A 52 -6.64 6.71 15.48
C GLY A 52 -6.67 6.73 13.94
N ASP A 53 -5.64 7.24 13.28
CA ASP A 53 -5.58 7.24 11.81
C ASP A 53 -5.47 5.81 11.26
N LEU A 54 -6.13 5.59 10.12
CA LEU A 54 -6.01 4.37 9.33
C LEU A 54 -5.28 4.68 8.03
N LEU A 55 -4.35 3.81 7.66
CA LEU A 55 -3.61 3.87 6.41
C LEU A 55 -4.03 2.74 5.49
N ILE A 56 -4.18 3.06 4.22
CA ILE A 56 -4.52 2.12 3.16
C ILE A 56 -3.34 2.04 2.22
N THR A 57 -2.79 0.83 2.04
CA THR A 57 -1.75 0.58 1.06
C THR A 57 -2.23 -0.51 0.09
N ASN A 58 -2.22 -0.20 -1.20
CA ASN A 58 -2.55 -1.17 -2.23
C ASN A 58 -1.37 -2.11 -2.50
N PRO A 59 -1.60 -3.27 -3.11
CA PRO A 59 -0.52 -4.10 -3.65
C PRO A 59 0.44 -3.27 -4.50
N ASN A 60 1.74 -3.53 -4.31
CA ASN A 60 2.82 -2.88 -5.05
C ASN A 60 3.00 -1.38 -4.80
N GLU A 61 2.33 -0.76 -3.83
CA GLU A 61 2.69 0.57 -3.35
C GLU A 61 3.91 0.49 -2.44
N PHE A 62 4.97 1.25 -2.77
CA PHE A 62 6.11 1.44 -1.87
C PHE A 62 5.72 2.23 -0.65
N HIS A 63 6.03 1.71 0.52
CA HIS A 63 5.71 2.41 1.76
C HIS A 63 6.70 2.11 2.89
N PHE A 64 6.76 3.02 3.84
CA PHE A 64 7.48 2.87 5.10
C PHE A 64 6.95 3.84 6.15
N ILE A 65 7.19 3.50 7.42
CA ILE A 65 6.86 4.33 8.57
C ILE A 65 8.15 4.78 9.26
N THR A 66 8.21 6.05 9.64
CA THR A 66 9.33 6.65 10.35
C THR A 66 8.85 7.39 11.58
N PHE A 67 9.56 7.22 12.68
CA PHE A 67 9.33 7.96 13.90
C PHE A 67 10.42 9.04 14.04
N PRO A 68 10.11 10.33 13.85
CA PRO A 68 11.11 11.42 13.87
C PRO A 68 11.85 11.54 15.19
N LYS A 69 11.23 11.05 16.27
CA LYS A 69 11.83 10.99 17.62
C LYS A 69 11.31 9.75 18.35
N LYS A 70 12.09 9.30 19.32
CA LYS A 70 11.71 8.16 20.15
C LYS A 70 10.35 8.39 20.80
N SER A 71 9.40 7.51 20.49
CA SER A 71 8.02 7.59 20.96
C SER A 71 7.43 6.20 21.17
N VAL A 72 6.46 6.13 22.06
CA VAL A 72 5.58 4.96 22.16
C VAL A 72 4.74 4.88 20.92
N TYR A 73 4.53 3.68 20.42
CA TYR A 73 3.55 3.43 19.36
C TYR A 73 2.79 2.13 19.61
N HIS A 74 1.49 2.19 19.33
CA HIS A 74 0.65 1.02 19.24
C HIS A 74 0.03 1.00 17.85
N ARG A 75 0.12 -0.12 17.16
CA ARG A 75 -0.48 -0.28 15.83
C ARG A 75 -1.07 -1.68 15.67
N GLN A 76 -2.09 -1.75 14.85
CA GLN A 76 -2.59 -3.00 14.31
C GLN A 76 -2.66 -2.89 12.79
N PHE A 77 -2.52 -4.01 12.10
CA PHE A 77 -2.75 -4.03 10.67
C PHE A 77 -3.35 -5.36 10.23
N LEU A 78 -4.18 -5.26 9.22
CA LEU A 78 -4.73 -6.38 8.46
C LEU A 78 -4.15 -6.32 7.05
N GLN A 79 -3.45 -7.37 6.64
CA GLN A 79 -3.04 -7.59 5.25
C GLN A 79 -3.92 -8.66 4.65
N ILE A 80 -4.43 -8.44 3.44
CA ILE A 80 -5.22 -9.43 2.70
C ILE A 80 -4.70 -9.57 1.28
N HIS A 81 -4.68 -10.80 0.79
CA HIS A 81 -4.54 -11.06 -0.63
C HIS A 81 -5.87 -10.78 -1.34
N SER A 82 -5.84 -10.31 -2.59
CA SER A 82 -7.06 -9.99 -3.34
C SER A 82 -8.07 -11.14 -3.39
N SER A 83 -7.59 -12.37 -3.56
CA SER A 83 -8.44 -13.56 -3.61
C SER A 83 -9.24 -13.82 -2.33
N PHE A 84 -8.82 -13.27 -1.18
CA PHE A 84 -9.48 -13.49 0.10
C PHE A 84 -10.90 -12.88 0.17
N VAL A 85 -11.13 -11.80 -0.57
CA VAL A 85 -12.43 -11.12 -0.63
C VAL A 85 -13.09 -11.15 -2.01
N SER A 86 -12.31 -11.32 -3.09
CA SER A 86 -12.85 -11.33 -4.47
C SER A 86 -13.73 -12.55 -4.75
N SER A 87 -13.59 -13.64 -3.99
CA SER A 87 -14.48 -14.80 -4.05
C SER A 87 -15.92 -14.46 -3.63
N MET A 88 -16.11 -13.45 -2.77
CA MET A 88 -17.43 -12.99 -2.34
C MET A 88 -18.03 -12.01 -3.35
N ASN A 89 -17.21 -11.11 -3.90
CA ASN A 89 -17.61 -10.15 -4.92
C ASN A 89 -16.37 -9.77 -5.76
N PRO A 90 -16.33 -10.13 -7.06
CA PRO A 90 -15.19 -9.83 -7.93
C PRO A 90 -14.86 -8.33 -8.04
N HIS A 91 -15.86 -7.45 -7.85
CA HIS A 91 -15.73 -6.00 -7.96
C HIS A 91 -15.47 -5.27 -6.63
N ILE A 92 -15.32 -6.03 -5.53
CA ILE A 92 -15.19 -5.44 -4.18
C ILE A 92 -13.98 -4.51 -4.04
N LEU A 93 -12.92 -4.76 -4.80
CA LEU A 93 -11.65 -4.02 -4.75
C LEU A 93 -11.54 -2.89 -5.79
N ASP A 94 -12.52 -2.73 -6.69
CA ASP A 94 -12.43 -1.81 -7.83
C ASP A 94 -12.11 -0.37 -7.40
N THR A 95 -12.76 0.12 -6.33
CA THR A 95 -12.53 1.49 -5.84
C THR A 95 -11.12 1.68 -5.28
N LEU A 96 -10.56 0.68 -4.61
CA LEU A 96 -9.17 0.73 -4.13
C LEU A 96 -8.20 0.66 -5.31
N ASN A 97 -8.49 -0.16 -6.31
CA ASN A 97 -7.62 -0.38 -7.48
C ASN A 97 -7.50 0.85 -8.39
N VAL A 98 -8.57 1.66 -8.52
CA VAL A 98 -8.53 2.89 -9.34
C VAL A 98 -7.86 4.06 -8.62
N ARG A 99 -7.57 3.93 -7.32
CA ARG A 99 -6.83 4.93 -6.55
C ARG A 99 -5.40 5.03 -7.09
N LYS A 100 -4.98 6.25 -7.43
CA LYS A 100 -3.59 6.48 -7.86
C LYS A 100 -2.64 6.20 -6.71
N PHE A 101 -1.51 5.58 -7.00
CA PHE A 101 -0.45 5.29 -6.04
C PHE A 101 -0.02 6.54 -5.28
N GLY A 102 0.18 6.40 -3.98
CA GLY A 102 0.57 7.49 -3.10
C GLY A 102 -0.48 8.59 -2.90
N THR A 103 -1.75 8.34 -3.24
CA THR A 103 -2.84 9.30 -3.02
C THR A 103 -3.92 8.74 -2.12
N ASN A 104 -4.51 9.59 -1.27
CA ASN A 104 -5.60 9.21 -0.37
C ASN A 104 -5.32 7.93 0.45
N ASN A 105 -4.07 7.77 0.89
CA ASN A 105 -3.65 6.63 1.70
C ASN A 105 -4.04 6.77 3.17
N ARG A 106 -4.31 8.00 3.67
CA ARG A 106 -4.67 8.26 5.05
C ARG A 106 -6.17 8.50 5.20
N ILE A 107 -6.80 7.79 6.12
CA ILE A 107 -8.14 8.03 6.63
C ILE A 107 -7.98 8.62 8.04
N PRO A 108 -8.29 9.90 8.25
CA PRO A 108 -8.20 10.54 9.56
C PRO A 108 -9.05 9.85 10.63
N ALA A 109 -8.61 9.93 11.89
CA ALA A 109 -9.27 9.33 13.04
C ALA A 109 -10.76 9.72 13.15
N GLU A 110 -11.11 10.96 12.81
CA GLU A 110 -12.51 11.44 12.82
C GLU A 110 -13.38 10.66 11.83
N ILE A 111 -12.85 10.40 10.61
CA ILE A 111 -13.55 9.61 9.58
C ILE A 111 -13.57 8.13 9.99
N PHE A 112 -12.47 7.60 10.51
CA PHE A 112 -12.40 6.23 11.03
C PHE A 112 -13.51 5.98 12.07
N ASN A 113 -13.69 6.89 13.02
CA ASN A 113 -14.71 6.81 14.06
C ASN A 113 -16.13 7.04 13.49
N LYS A 114 -16.32 8.01 12.60
CA LYS A 114 -17.62 8.31 11.94
C LYS A 114 -18.20 7.07 11.25
N TYR A 115 -17.36 6.24 10.65
CA TYR A 115 -17.77 5.04 9.92
C TYR A 115 -17.68 3.76 10.77
N ASN A 116 -17.38 3.85 12.07
CA ASN A 116 -17.26 2.72 13.00
C ASN A 116 -16.33 1.61 12.49
N LEU A 117 -15.17 2.00 11.93
CA LEU A 117 -14.19 1.02 11.42
C LEU A 117 -13.53 0.22 12.54
N GLY A 118 -13.47 0.77 13.76
CA GLY A 118 -12.92 0.10 14.93
C GLY A 118 -13.60 -1.23 15.28
N ASP A 119 -14.91 -1.34 15.06
CA ASP A 119 -15.64 -2.58 15.36
C ASP A 119 -15.26 -3.72 14.41
N ILE A 120 -14.86 -3.39 13.19
CA ILE A 120 -14.33 -4.36 12.23
C ILE A 120 -13.00 -4.91 12.72
N PHE A 121 -12.09 -4.03 13.14
CA PHE A 121 -10.78 -4.45 13.69
C PHE A 121 -10.92 -5.30 14.95
N LYS A 122 -11.85 -4.96 15.86
CA LYS A 122 -12.16 -5.79 17.03
C LYS A 122 -12.65 -7.19 16.65
N GLY A 123 -13.48 -7.28 15.60
CA GLY A 123 -13.93 -8.57 15.07
C GLY A 123 -12.78 -9.40 14.51
N VAL A 124 -11.91 -8.79 13.70
CA VAL A 124 -10.70 -9.45 13.19
C VAL A 124 -9.79 -9.92 14.33
N GLU A 125 -9.55 -9.06 15.33
CA GLU A 125 -8.74 -9.39 16.51
C GLU A 125 -9.32 -10.57 17.25
N HIS A 126 -10.63 -10.56 17.55
CA HIS A 126 -11.31 -11.62 18.29
C HIS A 126 -11.11 -13.01 17.66
N TYR A 127 -11.37 -13.13 16.35
CA TYR A 127 -11.23 -14.41 15.65
C TYR A 127 -9.77 -14.78 15.39
N SER A 128 -8.87 -13.81 15.28
CA SER A 128 -7.43 -14.08 15.13
C SER A 128 -6.80 -14.56 16.45
N ALA A 129 -7.26 -14.02 17.58
CA ALA A 129 -6.79 -14.41 18.92
C ALA A 129 -7.39 -15.73 19.42
N ASN A 130 -8.62 -16.07 18.96
CA ASN A 130 -9.37 -17.27 19.37
C ASN A 130 -9.78 -18.07 18.12
N PRO A 131 -8.84 -18.76 17.45
CA PRO A 131 -9.12 -19.45 16.20
C PRO A 131 -10.13 -20.59 16.37
N THR A 132 -11.07 -20.68 15.43
CA THR A 132 -12.05 -21.77 15.26
C THR A 132 -12.02 -22.24 13.80
N ASP A 133 -12.79 -23.29 13.47
CA ASP A 133 -12.91 -23.76 12.09
C ASP A 133 -13.49 -22.68 11.15
N ASP A 134 -14.25 -21.72 11.69
CA ASP A 134 -14.84 -20.63 10.94
C ASP A 134 -13.98 -19.35 10.90
N THR A 135 -12.77 -19.36 11.47
CA THR A 135 -11.93 -18.16 11.60
C THR A 135 -11.67 -17.48 10.26
N ASP A 136 -11.24 -18.22 9.24
CA ASP A 136 -10.93 -17.65 7.92
C ASP A 136 -12.18 -17.06 7.27
N PHE A 137 -13.33 -17.72 7.43
CA PHE A 137 -14.61 -17.19 6.94
C PHE A 137 -14.98 -15.89 7.66
N MET A 138 -14.91 -15.86 8.98
CA MET A 138 -15.25 -14.67 9.78
C MET A 138 -14.31 -13.51 9.49
N VAL A 139 -13.00 -13.74 9.44
CA VAL A 139 -12.04 -12.69 9.09
C VAL A 139 -12.27 -12.19 7.67
N SER A 140 -12.60 -13.07 6.71
CA SER A 140 -12.92 -12.64 5.34
C SER A 140 -14.17 -11.75 5.27
N THR A 141 -15.19 -12.03 6.08
CA THR A 141 -16.39 -11.17 6.15
C THR A 141 -16.08 -9.78 6.72
N TYR A 142 -15.25 -9.68 7.77
CA TYR A 142 -14.80 -8.39 8.30
C TYR A 142 -13.91 -7.65 7.30
N ALA A 143 -13.00 -8.34 6.61
CA ALA A 143 -12.19 -7.75 5.55
C ALA A 143 -13.05 -7.20 4.41
N ALA A 144 -14.06 -7.94 3.97
CA ALA A 144 -15.01 -7.49 2.96
C ALA A 144 -15.79 -6.24 3.42
N GLN A 145 -16.28 -6.23 4.67
CA GLN A 145 -16.94 -5.05 5.24
C GLN A 145 -16.00 -3.83 5.28
N LEU A 146 -14.73 -4.03 5.67
CA LEU A 146 -13.72 -2.96 5.69
C LEU A 146 -13.55 -2.38 4.29
N VAL A 147 -13.34 -3.21 3.27
CA VAL A 147 -13.14 -2.78 1.88
C VAL A 147 -14.36 -2.02 1.35
N VAL A 148 -15.59 -2.50 1.62
CA VAL A 148 -16.83 -1.81 1.21
C VAL A 148 -16.93 -0.44 1.87
N LYS A 149 -16.71 -0.34 3.18
CA LYS A 149 -16.75 0.94 3.90
C LYS A 149 -15.65 1.90 3.42
N LEU A 150 -14.43 1.42 3.19
CA LEU A 150 -13.36 2.24 2.64
C LEU A 150 -13.67 2.74 1.23
N SER A 151 -14.29 1.90 0.39
CA SER A 151 -14.77 2.31 -0.93
C SER A 151 -15.81 3.42 -0.85
N GLU A 152 -16.72 3.34 0.12
CA GLU A 152 -17.71 4.40 0.39
C GLU A 152 -17.04 5.69 0.88
N ILE A 153 -16.13 5.60 1.83
CA ILE A 153 -15.36 6.72 2.37
C ILE A 153 -14.58 7.42 1.25
N LEU A 154 -13.82 6.67 0.45
CA LEU A 154 -13.05 7.24 -0.65
C LEU A 154 -13.92 8.01 -1.63
N LYS A 155 -15.09 7.47 -1.98
CA LYS A 155 -16.04 8.15 -2.89
C LYS A 155 -16.64 9.41 -2.29
N LYS A 156 -17.00 9.41 -0.99
CA LYS A 156 -17.71 10.51 -0.35
C LYS A 156 -16.80 11.61 0.17
N GLU A 157 -15.66 11.23 0.76
CA GLU A 157 -14.82 12.16 1.53
C GLU A 157 -13.60 12.67 0.73
N PHE A 158 -13.13 11.90 -0.28
CA PHE A 158 -11.85 12.17 -0.94
C PHE A 158 -11.93 12.46 -2.44
N LEU A 159 -12.87 11.88 -3.19
CA LEU A 159 -12.95 12.10 -4.63
C LEU A 159 -13.37 13.53 -5.03
N VAL A 160 -13.84 14.34 -4.10
CA VAL A 160 -14.27 15.72 -4.35
C VAL A 160 -13.09 16.71 -4.32
N ASN A 161 -11.91 16.35 -3.78
CA ASN A 161 -10.84 17.28 -3.41
C ASN A 161 -9.43 16.96 -3.92
N ASP A 162 -9.25 16.21 -5.00
CA ASP A 162 -7.89 15.87 -5.49
C ASP A 162 -7.25 17.04 -6.27
N THR A 163 -6.85 18.11 -5.53
CA THR A 163 -6.08 19.23 -6.07
C THR A 163 -4.65 19.35 -5.54
N SER A 164 -4.20 18.44 -4.67
CA SER A 164 -2.87 18.53 -4.04
C SER A 164 -1.84 17.59 -4.66
N SER A 165 -1.24 17.95 -5.80
CA SER A 165 -0.02 17.27 -6.23
C SER A 165 1.21 18.06 -5.77
N LYS A 166 1.74 17.78 -4.58
CA LYS A 166 3.04 18.33 -4.15
C LYS A 166 4.20 17.88 -5.03
N ASN A 167 4.02 16.86 -5.88
CA ASN A 167 5.10 16.37 -6.74
C ASN A 167 4.60 15.79 -8.07
N LYS A 168 4.09 16.67 -8.93
CA LYS A 168 3.59 16.29 -10.26
C LYS A 168 4.61 15.44 -11.05
N HIS A 169 5.89 15.84 -11.05
CA HIS A 169 6.94 15.11 -11.76
C HIS A 169 7.17 13.69 -11.23
N ILE A 170 7.10 13.48 -9.90
CA ILE A 170 7.26 12.13 -9.34
C ILE A 170 6.14 11.20 -9.82
N LYS A 171 4.90 11.67 -9.73
CA LYS A 171 3.75 10.90 -10.20
C LYS A 171 3.79 10.61 -11.72
N GLU A 172 4.27 11.56 -12.50
CA GLU A 172 4.46 11.38 -13.93
C GLU A 172 5.55 10.34 -14.22
N ILE A 173 6.69 10.40 -13.52
CA ILE A 173 7.77 9.39 -13.62
C ILE A 173 7.25 8.01 -13.24
N GLN A 174 6.56 7.89 -12.11
CA GLN A 174 5.99 6.61 -11.64
C GLN A 174 4.98 6.05 -12.64
N ASN A 175 4.05 6.87 -13.14
CA ASN A 175 3.08 6.45 -14.15
C ASN A 175 3.77 5.98 -15.44
N TYR A 176 4.81 6.67 -15.88
CA TYR A 176 5.57 6.27 -17.06
C TYR A 176 6.29 4.93 -16.84
N ILE A 177 6.88 4.72 -15.65
CA ILE A 177 7.48 3.43 -15.28
C ILE A 177 6.41 2.34 -15.27
N GLU A 178 5.26 2.54 -14.63
CA GLU A 178 4.17 1.54 -14.58
C GLU A 178 3.71 1.08 -15.96
N GLN A 179 3.68 1.99 -16.92
CA GLN A 179 3.26 1.67 -18.28
C GLN A 179 4.36 0.99 -19.12
N ASN A 180 5.62 1.02 -18.65
CA ASN A 180 6.76 0.68 -19.50
C ASN A 180 7.82 -0.22 -18.82
N PHE A 181 7.67 -0.61 -17.55
CA PHE A 181 8.72 -1.34 -16.82
C PHE A 181 9.01 -2.74 -17.38
N THR A 182 8.09 -3.32 -18.15
CA THR A 182 8.25 -4.64 -18.79
C THR A 182 9.15 -4.62 -20.02
N ARG A 183 9.42 -3.44 -20.59
CA ARG A 183 10.37 -3.27 -21.69
C ARG A 183 11.76 -2.88 -21.16
N ASN A 184 12.76 -2.81 -22.05
CA ASN A 184 14.10 -2.33 -21.69
C ASN A 184 14.08 -0.83 -21.38
N LEU A 185 13.47 -0.47 -20.25
CA LEU A 185 13.32 0.91 -19.78
C LEU A 185 14.55 1.33 -18.99
N ASN A 186 15.10 2.49 -19.32
CA ASN A 186 16.21 3.11 -18.61
C ASN A 186 15.89 4.58 -18.23
N ILE A 187 16.76 5.21 -17.46
CA ILE A 187 16.55 6.57 -16.96
C ILE A 187 16.63 7.64 -18.08
N ASP A 188 17.33 7.35 -19.18
CA ASP A 188 17.43 8.26 -20.31
C ASP A 188 16.10 8.34 -21.05
N ASP A 189 15.39 7.21 -21.22
CA ASP A 189 14.05 7.16 -21.80
C ASP A 189 13.05 7.99 -20.97
N ILE A 190 13.16 7.92 -19.63
CA ILE A 190 12.30 8.69 -18.72
C ILE A 190 12.62 10.18 -18.82
N ALA A 191 13.90 10.53 -18.84
CA ALA A 191 14.36 11.91 -18.94
C ALA A 191 13.91 12.57 -20.25
N GLU A 192 14.00 11.84 -21.36
CA GLU A 192 13.51 12.27 -22.66
C GLU A 192 11.99 12.46 -22.65
N HIS A 193 11.23 11.48 -22.15
CA HIS A 193 9.77 11.58 -22.04
C HIS A 193 9.31 12.77 -21.22
N MET A 194 10.01 13.05 -20.11
CA MET A 194 9.68 14.14 -19.19
C MET A 194 10.19 15.50 -19.66
N PHE A 195 11.02 15.56 -20.71
CA PHE A 195 11.75 16.76 -21.13
C PHE A 195 12.58 17.37 -20.00
N LEU A 196 13.16 16.54 -19.13
CA LEU A 196 13.93 16.93 -17.96
C LEU A 196 15.35 16.34 -17.97
N ASN A 197 16.24 17.00 -17.24
CA ASN A 197 17.61 16.51 -17.11
C ASN A 197 17.67 15.22 -16.26
N LYS A 198 18.38 14.19 -16.74
CA LYS A 198 18.60 12.91 -16.08
C LYS A 198 19.08 13.04 -14.63
N SER A 199 20.06 13.94 -14.38
CA SER A 199 20.59 14.15 -13.04
C SER A 199 19.56 14.80 -12.10
N TYR A 200 18.69 15.63 -12.64
CA TYR A 200 17.62 16.24 -11.88
C TYR A 200 16.58 15.20 -11.47
N ILE A 201 16.03 14.42 -12.42
CA ILE A 201 15.01 13.39 -12.11
C ILE A 201 15.56 12.31 -11.20
N SER A 202 16.84 11.91 -11.34
CA SER A 202 17.48 10.93 -10.48
C SER A 202 17.54 11.39 -9.03
N ARG A 203 17.96 12.65 -8.79
CA ARG A 203 18.01 13.23 -7.44
C ARG A 203 16.61 13.43 -6.85
N LEU A 204 15.71 14.00 -7.65
CA LEU A 204 14.33 14.26 -7.25
C LEU A 204 13.64 12.95 -6.86
N PHE A 205 13.71 11.92 -7.71
CA PHE A 205 13.07 10.63 -7.44
C PHE A 205 13.62 9.99 -6.17
N LYS A 206 14.97 10.01 -6.00
CA LYS A 206 15.60 9.44 -4.80
C LYS A 206 15.26 10.23 -3.53
N SER A 207 15.17 11.57 -3.58
CA SER A 207 14.82 12.36 -2.40
C SER A 207 13.38 12.13 -1.94
N GLU A 208 12.45 11.93 -2.89
CA GLU A 208 11.04 11.79 -2.57
C GLU A 208 10.62 10.35 -2.26
N THR A 209 11.19 9.36 -2.96
CA THR A 209 10.82 7.94 -2.79
C THR A 209 11.80 7.15 -1.93
N GLY A 210 12.98 7.69 -1.65
CA GLY A 210 14.07 6.97 -1.00
C GLY A 210 14.80 5.96 -1.90
N LEU A 211 14.34 5.74 -3.14
CA LEU A 211 14.84 4.74 -4.08
C LEU A 211 15.46 5.39 -5.33
N THR A 212 16.42 4.71 -5.94
CA THR A 212 16.82 5.08 -7.31
C THR A 212 15.77 4.57 -8.30
N ILE A 213 15.64 5.26 -9.45
CA ILE A 213 14.72 4.84 -10.53
C ILE A 213 14.98 3.40 -10.97
N SER A 214 16.24 3.00 -11.12
CA SER A 214 16.59 1.63 -11.51
C SER A 214 16.18 0.58 -10.47
N VAL A 215 16.35 0.87 -9.19
CA VAL A 215 15.86 -0.01 -8.11
C VAL A 215 14.34 -0.10 -8.15
N TYR A 216 13.65 1.02 -8.33
CA TYR A 216 12.19 1.05 -8.43
C TYR A 216 11.69 0.20 -9.60
N ILE A 217 12.24 0.37 -10.82
CA ILE A 217 11.91 -0.44 -11.99
C ILE A 217 12.11 -1.94 -11.70
N ASN A 218 13.29 -2.32 -11.17
CA ASN A 218 13.58 -3.72 -10.87
C ASN A 218 12.64 -4.32 -9.83
N MET A 219 12.25 -3.55 -8.82
CA MET A 219 11.28 -4.02 -7.84
C MET A 219 9.89 -4.24 -8.45
N ARG A 220 9.44 -3.38 -9.39
CA ARG A 220 8.20 -3.60 -10.15
C ARG A 220 8.25 -4.91 -10.96
N ARG A 221 9.36 -5.16 -11.64
CA ARG A 221 9.60 -6.42 -12.38
C ARG A 221 9.55 -7.65 -11.48
N VAL A 222 10.26 -7.60 -10.35
CA VAL A 222 10.28 -8.70 -9.37
C VAL A 222 8.89 -8.97 -8.81
N MET A 223 8.11 -7.92 -8.53
CA MET A 223 6.75 -8.10 -8.02
C MET A 223 5.81 -8.66 -9.08
N MET A 224 5.92 -8.23 -10.33
CA MET A 224 5.18 -8.84 -11.44
C MET A 224 5.54 -10.31 -11.59
N ALA A 225 6.83 -10.64 -11.59
CA ALA A 225 7.31 -12.03 -11.66
C ALA A 225 6.76 -12.88 -10.51
N LYS A 226 6.77 -12.36 -9.28
CA LYS A 226 6.18 -13.03 -8.11
C LYS A 226 4.69 -13.31 -8.31
N ASN A 227 3.92 -12.32 -8.79
CA ASN A 227 2.49 -12.48 -9.04
C ASN A 227 2.20 -13.55 -10.09
N LEU A 228 2.95 -13.56 -11.19
CA LEU A 228 2.81 -14.56 -12.27
C LEU A 228 3.18 -15.96 -11.77
N LEU A 229 4.24 -16.10 -10.96
CA LEU A 229 4.60 -17.37 -10.31
C LEU A 229 3.48 -17.90 -9.40
N LEU A 230 2.87 -17.02 -8.61
CA LEU A 230 1.75 -17.39 -7.74
C LEU A 230 0.48 -17.76 -8.54
N ALA A 231 0.32 -17.19 -9.74
CA ALA A 231 -0.74 -17.57 -10.69
C ALA A 231 -0.45 -18.89 -11.43
N GLY A 232 0.74 -19.48 -11.24
CA GLY A 232 1.11 -20.75 -11.85
C GLY A 232 1.71 -20.62 -13.24
N GLU A 233 2.13 -19.41 -13.64
CA GLU A 233 2.79 -19.16 -14.93
C GLU A 233 4.16 -19.85 -15.00
N ASN A 234 4.57 -20.22 -16.22
CA ASN A 234 5.88 -20.83 -16.45
C ASN A 234 7.01 -19.83 -16.28
N ALA A 235 8.11 -20.23 -15.61
CA ALA A 235 9.25 -19.34 -15.33
C ALA A 235 9.90 -18.72 -16.60
N MET A 236 9.90 -19.44 -17.73
CA MET A 236 10.43 -18.92 -18.98
C MET A 236 9.53 -17.81 -19.55
N ASP A 237 8.22 -17.99 -19.48
CA ASP A 237 7.24 -16.99 -19.94
C ASP A 237 7.31 -15.75 -19.08
N ILE A 238 7.45 -15.93 -17.74
CA ILE A 238 7.63 -14.83 -16.78
C ILE A 238 8.88 -14.00 -17.11
N PHE A 239 10.00 -14.65 -17.42
CA PHE A 239 11.23 -13.97 -17.81
C PHE A 239 11.02 -13.01 -18.98
N TYR A 240 10.30 -13.44 -20.02
CA TYR A 240 10.01 -12.60 -21.18
C TYR A 240 8.96 -11.51 -20.90
N GLN A 241 8.03 -11.75 -19.99
CA GLN A 241 6.98 -10.77 -19.64
C GLN A 241 7.47 -9.66 -18.73
N CYS A 242 8.47 -9.92 -17.88
CA CYS A 242 8.91 -8.96 -16.86
C CYS A 242 10.04 -8.01 -17.32
N GLY A 243 10.68 -8.28 -18.45
CA GLY A 243 11.74 -7.45 -19.04
C GLY A 243 13.14 -7.71 -18.50
#